data_06435fa6a0089740c08d5fc8bcb9dc06
#
_entry.id   06435fa6a0089740c08d5fc8bcb9dc06
#
_cell.length_a   1.000
_cell.length_b   1.000
_cell.length_c   1.000
_cell.angle_alpha   90.00
_cell.angle_beta   90.00
_cell.angle_gamma   90.00
#
_symmetry.space_group_name_H-M   'P 1'
#
loop_
_entity.id
_entity.type
_entity.pdbx_description
1 polymer ?
#
loop_
_entity_poly.entity_id
_entity_poly.type
_entity_poly.pdbx_seq_one_letter_code
_entity_poly.pdbx_strand_id
1 'polypeptide(L)'
;MADNIRKAFKESTTGKPGACHICFPFDIQTAEVSEKDIWANQNYSNFPSEVKNPNIKKIKQILKSIYKSNNPLIVIGGAIKNSFAENELKKFVEKLNIVLATSVTGKGTLSDNHPNNLGVVGSNGGSLFTREFLNKSDLIIFLGCRAGSVTTEKWKYPSKDKKIIHIDIDPKVINSNYKSYISLVAE
;
A
#
# COMPACT_ATOMS: atom_id res chain seq x y z
N MET A 1 -32.00 -6.58 7.41
CA MET A 1 -31.39 -6.48 6.05
C MET A 1 -30.55 -5.22 5.90
N ALA A 2 -31.09 -4.01 6.05
CA ALA A 2 -30.39 -2.75 5.90
C ALA A 2 -29.09 -2.64 6.72
N ASP A 3 -29.08 -3.13 7.97
CA ASP A 3 -27.88 -3.15 8.82
C ASP A 3 -26.75 -4.00 8.27
N ASN A 4 -27.06 -5.16 7.68
CA ASN A 4 -26.03 -6.03 7.09
C ASN A 4 -25.43 -5.40 5.83
N ILE A 5 -26.24 -4.70 5.03
CA ILE A 5 -25.76 -3.94 3.89
C ILE A 5 -24.81 -2.83 4.36
N ARG A 6 -25.23 -2.02 5.37
CA ARG A 6 -24.36 -0.98 5.96
C ARG A 6 -23.05 -1.53 6.50
N LYS A 7 -23.11 -2.67 7.22
CA LYS A 7 -21.90 -3.35 7.72
C LYS A 7 -20.97 -3.78 6.57
N ALA A 8 -21.54 -4.34 5.51
CA ALA A 8 -20.76 -4.75 4.36
C ALA A 8 -20.05 -3.56 3.67
N PHE A 9 -20.76 -2.44 3.49
CA PHE A 9 -20.14 -1.20 2.98
C PHE A 9 -19.05 -0.69 3.91
N LYS A 10 -19.30 -0.66 5.22
CA LYS A 10 -18.29 -0.29 6.21
C LYS A 10 -17.04 -1.16 6.11
N GLU A 11 -17.22 -2.48 6.15
CA GLU A 11 -16.08 -3.42 6.08
C GLU A 11 -15.32 -3.34 4.77
N SER A 12 -16.03 -3.12 3.64
CA SER A 12 -15.39 -3.03 2.32
C SER A 12 -14.63 -1.73 2.09
N THR A 13 -14.92 -0.66 2.82
CA THR A 13 -14.36 0.69 2.61
C THR A 13 -13.48 1.20 3.74
N THR A 14 -13.48 0.55 4.92
CA THR A 14 -12.67 0.96 6.07
C THR A 14 -11.33 0.25 6.08
N GLY A 15 -10.24 1.00 6.21
CA GLY A 15 -8.88 0.46 6.17
C GLY A 15 -8.54 -0.11 4.79
N LYS A 16 -7.94 -1.31 4.73
CA LYS A 16 -7.69 -1.96 3.44
C LYS A 16 -9.00 -2.35 2.77
N PRO A 17 -9.26 -1.86 1.53
CA PRO A 17 -10.48 -2.19 0.82
C PRO A 17 -10.56 -3.68 0.48
N GLY A 18 -11.78 -4.21 0.51
CA GLY A 18 -12.02 -5.61 0.21
C GLY A 18 -13.44 -5.88 -0.24
N ALA A 19 -13.64 -7.02 -0.87
CA ALA A 19 -14.97 -7.49 -1.24
C ALA A 19 -15.68 -8.07 -0.01
N CYS A 20 -16.98 -7.76 0.12
CA CYS A 20 -17.87 -8.35 1.10
C CYS A 20 -18.91 -9.22 0.39
N HIS A 21 -19.24 -10.35 0.98
CA HIS A 21 -20.29 -11.23 0.49
C HIS A 21 -21.43 -11.28 1.52
N ILE A 22 -22.66 -11.05 1.07
CA ILE A 22 -23.86 -11.09 1.89
C ILE A 22 -24.77 -12.19 1.35
N CYS A 23 -25.12 -13.17 2.20
CA CYS A 23 -26.13 -14.16 1.87
C CYS A 23 -27.52 -13.65 2.29
N PHE A 24 -28.48 -13.70 1.39
CA PHE A 24 -29.88 -13.39 1.64
C PHE A 24 -30.71 -14.64 1.52
N PRO A 25 -31.11 -15.29 2.62
CA PRO A 25 -32.10 -16.39 2.61
C PRO A 25 -33.42 -15.93 2.00
N PHE A 26 -34.14 -16.85 1.37
CA PHE A 26 -35.36 -16.54 0.62
C PHE A 26 -36.45 -15.90 1.47
N ASP A 27 -36.64 -16.38 2.68
CA ASP A 27 -37.59 -15.84 3.67
C ASP A 27 -37.28 -14.38 4.04
N ILE A 28 -36.00 -14.01 4.12
CA ILE A 28 -35.55 -12.62 4.38
C ILE A 28 -35.83 -11.72 3.19
N GLN A 29 -35.75 -12.25 1.96
CA GLN A 29 -35.98 -11.47 0.73
C GLN A 29 -37.43 -11.04 0.61
N THR A 30 -38.37 -11.84 1.15
CA THR A 30 -39.81 -11.60 1.08
C THR A 30 -40.37 -10.94 2.32
N ALA A 31 -39.57 -10.73 3.37
CA ALA A 31 -39.99 -10.10 4.62
C ALA A 31 -40.28 -8.59 4.44
N GLU A 32 -41.36 -8.13 5.08
CA GLU A 32 -41.67 -6.70 5.14
C GLU A 32 -40.65 -5.95 5.97
N VAL A 33 -40.26 -4.74 5.52
CA VAL A 33 -39.28 -3.87 6.16
C VAL A 33 -39.88 -2.49 6.36
N SER A 34 -39.70 -1.91 7.54
CA SER A 34 -40.06 -0.52 7.81
C SER A 34 -39.07 0.44 7.12
N GLU A 35 -39.58 1.40 6.34
CA GLU A 35 -38.75 2.42 5.69
C GLU A 35 -37.95 3.25 6.70
N LYS A 36 -38.43 3.36 7.96
CA LYS A 36 -37.73 4.11 9.01
C LYS A 36 -36.37 3.49 9.39
N ASP A 37 -36.19 2.21 9.11
CA ASP A 37 -34.94 1.48 9.38
C ASP A 37 -33.94 1.55 8.20
N ILE A 38 -34.37 2.16 7.08
CA ILE A 38 -33.54 2.31 5.89
C ILE A 38 -32.85 3.67 5.92
N TRP A 39 -31.56 3.65 6.26
CA TRP A 39 -30.71 4.84 6.21
C TRP A 39 -29.33 4.47 5.68
N ALA A 40 -28.65 5.42 5.05
CA ALA A 40 -27.30 5.24 4.52
C ALA A 40 -26.30 6.14 5.25
N ASN A 41 -25.10 5.63 5.50
CA ASN A 41 -23.99 6.45 5.97
C ASN A 41 -23.15 6.86 4.75
N GLN A 42 -23.21 8.13 4.38
CA GLN A 42 -22.50 8.65 3.21
C GLN A 42 -20.97 8.50 3.29
N ASN A 43 -20.40 8.43 4.50
CA ASN A 43 -18.95 8.21 4.64
C ASN A 43 -18.51 6.89 4.03
N TYR A 44 -19.37 5.85 4.02
CA TYR A 44 -19.03 4.54 3.45
C TYR A 44 -19.20 4.46 1.93
N SER A 45 -19.69 5.52 1.28
CA SER A 45 -19.70 5.63 -0.19
C SER A 45 -18.35 6.04 -0.77
N ASN A 46 -17.45 6.53 0.08
CA ASN A 46 -16.11 6.93 -0.31
C ASN A 46 -15.08 5.87 0.13
N PHE A 47 -14.01 5.81 -0.60
CA PHE A 47 -12.85 5.00 -0.22
C PHE A 47 -11.59 5.89 -0.20
N PRO A 48 -10.85 5.83 0.91
CA PRO A 48 -11.21 5.20 2.18
C PRO A 48 -12.33 5.95 2.92
N SER A 49 -13.17 5.22 3.65
CA SER A 49 -14.23 5.82 4.46
C SER A 49 -13.71 6.56 5.70
N GLU A 50 -12.53 6.17 6.18
CA GLU A 50 -11.84 6.77 7.33
C GLU A 50 -10.35 6.90 7.02
N VAL A 51 -9.80 8.12 7.10
CA VAL A 51 -8.36 8.40 6.96
C VAL A 51 -7.70 8.34 8.32
N LYS A 52 -6.68 7.50 8.48
CA LYS A 52 -5.86 7.45 9.70
C LYS A 52 -4.68 8.39 9.57
N ASN A 53 -4.66 9.42 10.40
CA ASN A 53 -3.50 10.33 10.49
C ASN A 53 -2.24 9.56 10.90
N PRO A 54 -1.16 9.70 10.16
CA PRO A 54 0.07 8.99 10.44
C PRO A 54 0.77 9.55 11.70
N ASN A 55 1.52 8.69 12.39
CA ASN A 55 2.32 9.11 13.53
C ASN A 55 3.51 9.99 13.08
N ILE A 56 3.44 11.27 13.39
CA ILE A 56 4.44 12.28 12.98
C ILE A 56 5.86 11.95 13.50
N LYS A 57 6.00 11.36 14.70
CA LYS A 57 7.31 10.94 15.20
C LYS A 57 7.92 9.85 14.30
N LYS A 58 7.11 8.89 13.86
CA LYS A 58 7.56 7.85 12.91
C LYS A 58 7.92 8.43 11.54
N ILE A 59 7.14 9.38 11.03
CA ILE A 59 7.48 10.07 9.77
C ILE A 59 8.86 10.75 9.88
N LYS A 60 9.11 11.49 10.96
CA LYS A 60 10.42 12.11 11.20
C LYS A 60 11.56 11.09 11.26
N GLN A 61 11.33 9.91 11.88
CA GLN A 61 12.31 8.81 11.92
C GLN A 61 12.57 8.23 10.53
N ILE A 62 11.52 8.06 9.71
CA ILE A 62 11.63 7.59 8.32
C ILE A 62 12.47 8.57 7.51
N LEU A 63 12.12 9.87 7.53
CA LEU A 63 12.88 10.90 6.81
C LEU A 63 14.35 10.93 7.25
N LYS A 64 14.61 10.88 8.56
CA LYS A 64 15.99 10.80 9.08
C LYS A 64 16.74 9.57 8.57
N SER A 65 16.07 8.44 8.41
CA SER A 65 16.67 7.21 7.87
C SER A 65 16.98 7.35 6.39
N ILE A 66 16.09 7.99 5.62
CA ILE A 66 16.30 8.27 4.19
C ILE A 66 17.53 9.18 4.01
N TYR A 67 17.61 10.28 4.75
CA TYR A 67 18.75 11.21 4.67
C TYR A 67 20.10 10.61 5.10
N LYS A 68 20.09 9.57 5.92
CA LYS A 68 21.30 8.85 6.38
C LYS A 68 21.69 7.70 5.46
N SER A 69 20.83 7.30 4.56
CA SER A 69 21.06 6.22 3.61
C SER A 69 21.89 6.75 2.42
N ASN A 70 22.82 5.92 1.95
CA ASN A 70 23.61 6.25 0.75
C ASN A 70 22.88 5.86 -0.54
N ASN A 71 22.11 4.77 -0.49
CA ASN A 71 21.37 4.24 -1.64
C ASN A 71 19.95 3.83 -1.25
N PRO A 72 19.07 4.78 -0.87
CA PRO A 72 17.70 4.46 -0.54
C PRO A 72 16.90 4.12 -1.80
N LEU A 73 16.06 3.09 -1.73
CA LEU A 73 15.15 2.69 -2.80
C LEU A 73 13.72 2.61 -2.26
N ILE A 74 12.77 3.22 -2.96
CA ILE A 74 11.34 3.04 -2.70
C ILE A 74 10.82 1.95 -3.63
N VAL A 75 10.09 0.98 -3.09
CA VAL A 75 9.35 -0.01 -3.87
C VAL A 75 7.85 0.21 -3.66
N ILE A 76 7.19 0.66 -4.71
CA ILE A 76 5.77 1.03 -4.70
C ILE A 76 4.89 -0.18 -5.01
N GLY A 77 3.87 -0.37 -4.20
CA GLY A 77 2.79 -1.32 -4.45
C GLY A 77 1.54 -0.68 -5.06
N GLY A 78 0.55 -1.50 -5.35
CA GLY A 78 -0.72 -1.04 -5.94
C GLY A 78 -1.59 -0.19 -5.02
N ALA A 79 -1.36 -0.21 -3.70
CA ALA A 79 -2.18 0.56 -2.76
C ALA A 79 -2.06 2.08 -2.95
N ILE A 80 -0.93 2.57 -3.48
CA ILE A 80 -0.75 4.01 -3.75
C ILE A 80 -1.76 4.57 -4.75
N LYS A 81 -2.17 3.77 -5.74
CA LYS A 81 -3.21 4.20 -6.70
C LYS A 81 -4.55 4.46 -6.02
N ASN A 82 -4.85 3.70 -4.98
CA ASN A 82 -6.09 3.85 -4.24
C ASN A 82 -6.07 5.07 -3.29
N SER A 83 -4.91 5.60 -2.96
CA SER A 83 -4.77 6.80 -2.13
C SER A 83 -4.79 8.10 -2.95
N PHE A 84 -4.78 8.01 -4.28
CA PHE A 84 -4.73 9.16 -5.21
C PHE A 84 -3.55 10.11 -4.93
N ALA A 85 -2.45 9.58 -4.41
CA ALA A 85 -1.28 10.35 -3.96
C ALA A 85 -0.12 10.38 -4.98
N GLU A 86 -0.40 10.13 -6.28
CA GLU A 86 0.63 10.07 -7.32
C GLU A 86 1.38 11.39 -7.49
N ASN A 87 0.67 12.52 -7.36
CA ASN A 87 1.29 13.84 -7.48
C ASN A 87 2.20 14.16 -6.29
N GLU A 88 1.79 13.81 -5.08
CA GLU A 88 2.57 13.96 -3.85
C GLU A 88 3.79 13.05 -3.88
N LEU A 89 3.63 11.82 -4.35
CA LEU A 89 4.72 10.88 -4.55
C LEU A 89 5.75 11.43 -5.55
N LYS A 90 5.31 11.95 -6.69
CA LYS A 90 6.20 12.58 -7.68
C LYS A 90 7.01 13.71 -7.06
N LYS A 91 6.34 14.66 -6.39
CA LYS A 91 7.02 15.77 -5.69
C LYS A 91 8.01 15.29 -4.63
N PHE A 92 7.67 14.23 -3.90
CA PHE A 92 8.52 13.63 -2.88
C PHE A 92 9.79 13.03 -3.47
N VAL A 93 9.63 12.23 -4.54
CA VAL A 93 10.72 11.58 -5.28
C VAL A 93 11.67 12.63 -5.86
N GLU A 94 11.14 13.66 -6.51
CA GLU A 94 11.91 14.75 -7.11
C GLU A 94 12.65 15.57 -6.05
N LYS A 95 11.96 15.95 -4.97
CA LYS A 95 12.55 16.77 -3.89
C LYS A 95 13.71 16.08 -3.18
N LEU A 96 13.61 14.77 -2.97
CA LEU A 96 14.66 13.99 -2.30
C LEU A 96 15.66 13.38 -3.28
N ASN A 97 15.41 13.50 -4.58
CA ASN A 97 16.16 12.81 -5.65
C ASN A 97 16.33 11.31 -5.34
N ILE A 98 15.26 10.67 -4.83
CA ILE A 98 15.28 9.26 -4.44
C ILE A 98 14.82 8.38 -5.60
N VAL A 99 15.45 7.22 -5.73
CA VAL A 99 15.09 6.25 -6.77
C VAL A 99 13.87 5.44 -6.33
N LEU A 100 13.02 5.15 -7.29
CA LEU A 100 11.77 4.42 -7.12
C LEU A 100 11.71 3.24 -8.08
N ALA A 101 11.21 2.12 -7.60
CA ALA A 101 10.80 0.98 -8.41
C ALA A 101 9.35 0.61 -8.09
N THR A 102 8.69 -0.11 -8.98
CA THR A 102 7.29 -0.52 -8.78
C THR A 102 7.14 -2.03 -8.73
N SER A 103 6.21 -2.52 -7.95
CA SER A 103 5.68 -3.87 -8.19
C SER A 103 4.85 -3.88 -9.48
N VAL A 104 4.49 -5.06 -9.99
CA VAL A 104 3.59 -5.18 -11.15
C VAL A 104 2.30 -4.38 -10.95
N THR A 105 1.69 -4.45 -9.77
CA THR A 105 0.45 -3.71 -9.45
C THR A 105 0.67 -2.22 -9.22
N GLY A 106 1.88 -1.81 -8.86
CA GLY A 106 2.27 -0.41 -8.70
C GLY A 106 2.70 0.29 -10.01
N LYS A 107 2.84 -0.47 -11.12
CA LYS A 107 3.23 0.12 -12.41
C LYS A 107 2.26 1.23 -12.83
N GLY A 108 2.82 2.34 -13.32
CA GLY A 108 2.06 3.52 -13.75
C GLY A 108 1.77 4.54 -12.63
N THR A 109 2.15 4.30 -11.37
CA THR A 109 2.04 5.30 -10.30
C THR A 109 3.00 6.48 -10.52
N LEU A 110 4.16 6.24 -11.12
CA LEU A 110 5.08 7.24 -11.64
C LEU A 110 5.35 6.90 -13.11
N SER A 111 5.45 7.91 -13.97
CA SER A 111 5.73 7.70 -15.40
C SER A 111 6.97 6.82 -15.59
N ASP A 112 6.90 5.87 -16.52
CA ASP A 112 8.03 4.99 -16.86
C ASP A 112 9.23 5.80 -17.45
N ASN A 113 8.98 6.98 -18.00
CA ASN A 113 9.99 7.90 -18.52
C ASN A 113 10.59 8.84 -17.45
N HIS A 114 10.13 8.73 -16.18
CA HIS A 114 10.67 9.59 -15.14
C HIS A 114 12.09 9.15 -14.76
N PRO A 115 13.07 10.06 -14.65
CA PRO A 115 14.49 9.71 -14.44
C PRO A 115 14.74 8.91 -13.14
N ASN A 116 13.91 9.10 -12.12
CA ASN A 116 14.00 8.37 -10.87
C ASN A 116 13.24 7.03 -10.87
N ASN A 117 12.57 6.65 -11.97
CA ASN A 117 11.84 5.39 -12.05
C ASN A 117 12.72 4.29 -12.65
N LEU A 118 13.07 3.28 -11.85
CA LEU A 118 13.83 2.10 -12.28
C LEU A 118 13.00 1.07 -13.07
N GLY A 119 11.68 1.24 -13.08
CA GLY A 119 10.78 0.25 -13.65
C GLY A 119 10.28 -0.78 -12.63
N VAL A 120 9.86 -1.94 -13.15
CA VAL A 120 9.24 -3.00 -12.34
C VAL A 120 10.29 -3.88 -11.67
N VAL A 121 10.04 -4.28 -10.42
CA VAL A 121 10.80 -5.31 -9.69
C VAL A 121 10.05 -6.62 -9.59
N GLY A 122 10.77 -7.69 -9.40
CA GLY A 122 10.22 -9.03 -9.15
C GLY A 122 10.20 -9.94 -10.37
N SER A 123 9.65 -11.14 -10.21
CA SER A 123 9.70 -12.20 -11.23
C SER A 123 8.92 -11.90 -12.50
N ASN A 124 7.90 -11.02 -12.42
CA ASN A 124 7.03 -10.68 -13.54
C ASN A 124 7.31 -9.25 -14.05
N GLY A 125 8.47 -9.02 -14.61
CA GLY A 125 8.84 -7.74 -15.22
C GLY A 125 10.10 -7.07 -14.66
N GLY A 126 10.70 -7.66 -13.63
CA GLY A 126 12.00 -7.18 -13.11
C GLY A 126 13.13 -7.48 -14.09
N SER A 127 14.07 -6.56 -14.23
CA SER A 127 15.29 -6.68 -15.01
C SER A 127 16.50 -7.04 -14.12
N LEU A 128 17.61 -7.45 -14.74
CA LEU A 128 18.88 -7.61 -14.01
C LEU A 128 19.28 -6.31 -13.33
N PHE A 129 19.08 -5.18 -13.99
CA PHE A 129 19.38 -3.85 -13.47
C PHE A 129 18.59 -3.54 -12.19
N THR A 130 17.27 -3.82 -12.16
CA THR A 130 16.45 -3.60 -10.97
C THR A 130 16.85 -4.51 -9.80
N ARG A 131 17.27 -5.76 -10.08
CA ARG A 131 17.80 -6.69 -9.06
C ARG A 131 19.12 -6.20 -8.47
N GLU A 132 20.04 -5.75 -9.32
CA GLU A 132 21.32 -5.19 -8.86
C GLU A 132 21.09 -3.96 -8.00
N PHE A 133 20.16 -3.08 -8.39
CA PHE A 133 19.86 -1.89 -7.60
C PHE A 133 19.28 -2.26 -6.24
N LEU A 134 18.33 -3.22 -6.16
CA LEU A 134 17.82 -3.77 -4.90
C LEU A 134 18.96 -4.31 -4.00
N ASN A 135 19.93 -4.99 -4.58
CA ASN A 135 21.07 -5.53 -3.83
C ASN A 135 22.04 -4.45 -3.34
N LYS A 136 22.27 -3.41 -4.14
CA LYS A 136 23.16 -2.28 -3.78
C LYS A 136 22.54 -1.31 -2.79
N SER A 137 21.20 -1.28 -2.69
CA SER A 137 20.49 -0.40 -1.76
C SER A 137 20.76 -0.79 -0.30
N ASP A 138 21.02 0.18 0.54
CA ASP A 138 21.24 0.02 1.98
C ASP A 138 19.95 0.22 2.79
N LEU A 139 18.94 0.84 2.17
CA LEU A 139 17.61 1.07 2.72
C LEU A 139 16.55 0.81 1.67
N ILE A 140 15.60 -0.09 1.97
CA ILE A 140 14.44 -0.37 1.11
C ILE A 140 13.18 0.12 1.83
N ILE A 141 12.37 0.87 1.10
CA ILE A 141 11.10 1.40 1.61
C ILE A 141 9.97 0.74 0.81
N PHE A 142 9.26 -0.21 1.42
CA PHE A 142 8.03 -0.73 0.85
C PHE A 142 6.89 0.24 1.19
N LEU A 143 6.29 0.84 0.15
CA LEU A 143 5.23 1.82 0.27
C LEU A 143 3.96 1.31 -0.42
N GLY A 144 2.92 1.00 0.36
CA GLY A 144 1.70 0.38 -0.14
C GLY A 144 1.96 -0.93 -0.89
N CYS A 145 2.97 -1.70 -0.43
CA CYS A 145 3.47 -2.88 -1.11
C CYS A 145 3.61 -4.06 -0.15
N ARG A 146 2.91 -5.15 -0.42
CA ARG A 146 2.93 -6.36 0.41
C ARG A 146 4.29 -7.08 0.49
N ALA A 147 5.26 -6.72 -0.33
CA ALA A 147 6.55 -7.41 -0.45
C ALA A 147 6.37 -8.94 -0.62
N GLY A 148 5.39 -9.33 -1.42
CA GLY A 148 5.03 -10.73 -1.65
C GLY A 148 6.00 -11.45 -2.60
N SER A 149 5.84 -12.76 -2.76
CA SER A 149 6.77 -13.63 -3.48
C SER A 149 7.06 -13.19 -4.92
N VAL A 150 6.07 -12.64 -5.64
CA VAL A 150 6.27 -12.14 -7.02
C VAL A 150 7.15 -10.90 -7.04
N THR A 151 6.89 -9.93 -6.17
CA THR A 151 7.65 -8.66 -6.09
C THR A 151 9.09 -8.88 -5.62
N THR A 152 9.32 -9.89 -4.80
CA THR A 152 10.61 -10.16 -4.13
C THR A 152 11.32 -11.41 -4.68
N GLU A 153 10.81 -12.00 -5.76
CA GLU A 153 11.33 -13.24 -6.34
C GLU A 153 11.51 -14.36 -5.31
N LYS A 154 10.38 -14.72 -4.67
CA LYS A 154 10.34 -15.69 -3.57
C LYS A 154 11.23 -15.27 -2.39
N TRP A 155 11.17 -13.97 -2.05
CA TRP A 155 11.93 -13.33 -0.95
C TRP A 155 13.45 -13.38 -1.11
N LYS A 156 13.92 -13.47 -2.35
CA LYS A 156 15.35 -13.43 -2.68
C LYS A 156 15.86 -11.99 -2.76
N TYR A 157 15.01 -11.06 -3.21
CA TYR A 157 15.36 -9.65 -3.41
C TYR A 157 14.30 -8.72 -2.79
N PRO A 158 14.68 -7.80 -1.88
CA PRO A 158 16.00 -7.65 -1.29
C PRO A 158 16.38 -8.81 -0.37
N SER A 159 17.67 -8.98 -0.08
CA SER A 159 18.14 -9.94 0.94
C SER A 159 17.64 -9.53 2.35
N LYS A 160 17.50 -10.50 3.25
CA LYS A 160 16.86 -10.28 4.56
C LYS A 160 17.67 -9.43 5.54
N ASP A 161 18.93 -9.20 5.28
CA ASP A 161 19.85 -8.35 6.06
C ASP A 161 19.68 -6.86 5.82
N LYS A 162 18.94 -6.48 4.76
CA LYS A 162 18.68 -5.08 4.42
C LYS A 162 17.81 -4.38 5.45
N LYS A 163 18.06 -3.08 5.65
CA LYS A 163 17.15 -2.24 6.43
C LYS A 163 15.86 -2.01 5.65
N ILE A 164 14.74 -2.39 6.25
CA ILE A 164 13.42 -2.26 5.64
C ILE A 164 12.59 -1.24 6.40
N ILE A 165 12.04 -0.29 5.68
CA ILE A 165 10.92 0.54 6.14
C ILE A 165 9.67 0.03 5.44
N HIS A 166 8.61 -0.22 6.20
CA HIS A 166 7.36 -0.71 5.63
C HIS A 166 6.21 0.20 6.02
N ILE A 167 5.57 0.78 5.00
CA ILE A 167 4.42 1.69 5.13
C ILE A 167 3.27 1.06 4.36
N ASP A 168 2.19 0.74 5.05
CA ASP A 168 1.01 0.15 4.44
C ASP A 168 -0.24 0.48 5.27
N ILE A 169 -1.40 0.52 4.64
CA ILE A 169 -2.69 0.70 5.32
C ILE A 169 -3.09 -0.57 6.10
N ASP A 170 -2.68 -1.75 5.61
CA ASP A 170 -3.00 -3.03 6.22
C ASP A 170 -1.95 -3.43 7.28
N PRO A 171 -2.28 -3.40 8.58
CA PRO A 171 -1.33 -3.81 9.62
C PRO A 171 -0.90 -5.27 9.51
N LYS A 172 -1.68 -6.15 8.86
CA LYS A 172 -1.36 -7.57 8.66
C LYS A 172 -0.22 -7.78 7.66
N VAL A 173 0.00 -6.82 6.77
CA VAL A 173 1.08 -6.87 5.77
C VAL A 173 2.43 -6.54 6.39
N ILE A 174 2.44 -5.65 7.37
CA ILE A 174 3.67 -5.21 8.03
C ILE A 174 4.31 -6.36 8.83
N ASN A 175 5.60 -6.56 8.64
CA ASN A 175 6.39 -7.65 9.21
C ASN A 175 5.98 -9.08 8.79
N SER A 176 5.08 -9.24 7.83
CA SER A 176 4.67 -10.57 7.39
C SER A 176 5.76 -11.31 6.60
N ASN A 177 6.52 -10.61 5.78
CA ASN A 177 7.54 -11.18 4.90
C ASN A 177 8.97 -10.72 5.22
N TYR A 178 9.11 -9.48 5.69
CA TYR A 178 10.38 -8.88 6.08
C TYR A 178 10.26 -8.22 7.44
N LYS A 179 11.26 -8.41 8.29
CA LYS A 179 11.36 -7.67 9.56
C LYS A 179 11.62 -6.20 9.26
N SER A 180 10.71 -5.33 9.67
CA SER A 180 10.87 -3.88 9.45
C SER A 180 11.75 -3.26 10.53
N TYR A 181 12.70 -2.42 10.09
CA TYR A 181 13.44 -1.51 10.96
C TYR A 181 12.52 -0.40 11.48
N ILE A 182 11.68 0.16 10.60
CA ILE A 182 10.60 1.07 10.96
C ILE A 182 9.33 0.62 10.25
N SER A 183 8.23 0.61 10.97
CA SER A 183 6.90 0.31 10.41
C SER A 183 5.92 1.43 10.66
N LEU A 184 5.11 1.76 9.67
CA LEU A 184 4.06 2.76 9.76
C LEU A 184 2.77 2.21 9.15
N VAL A 185 1.71 2.12 9.97
CA VAL A 185 0.36 1.88 9.47
C VAL A 185 -0.25 3.23 9.21
N ALA A 186 -0.45 3.56 7.94
CA ALA A 186 -1.02 4.82 7.48
C ALA A 186 -1.52 4.68 6.06
N GLU A 187 -2.33 5.61 5.67
CA GLU A 187 -2.77 5.83 4.32
C GLU A 187 -1.94 6.90 3.64
#